data_f99513d6bbd40cbbfe2364559ec50d6c
#
_entry.id   f99513d6bbd40cbbfe2364559ec50d6c
#
_cell.length_a   1.000
_cell.length_b   1.000
_cell.length_c   1.000
_cell.angle_alpha   90.00
_cell.angle_beta   90.00
_cell.angle_gamma   90.00
#
_symmetry.space_group_name_H-M   'P 1'
#
loop_
_entity.id
_entity.type
_entity.pdbx_description
1 polymer ?
#
loop_
_entity_poly.entity_id
_entity_poly.type
_entity_poly.pdbx_seq_one_letter_code
_entity_poly.pdbx_strand_id
1 'polypeptide(L)'
;MYPEKPYHGVDSGALFRKGGYCSQVYPRATFAAMVYRYDVYVGQIIAKLKEKGIYDNTIVIFTSDNGPHREGGADPEFFNSNGIYKGIKRDLYEGGIRVPFIFSWPGLVEEGTVSDHVCTFWDMMPTFNEIVKGQSINTDGISILPTVLGNNIQKKHDYLYFEFHEQGGSQAIRKENWKLLHLNIQQEARYELYNIASDPAEIHNVIDLYPEKFDELRILMEKAHRYDANWPLLPSEFMK
;
A
#
# COMPACT_ATOMS: atom_id res chain seq x y z
N MET A 1 5.30 27.49 11.08
CA MET A 1 3.82 27.42 11.00
C MET A 1 3.47 27.07 9.56
N TYR A 2 2.62 26.09 9.34
CA TYR A 2 2.23 25.65 8.00
C TYR A 2 1.28 26.69 7.39
N PRO A 3 1.61 27.28 6.20
CA PRO A 3 0.78 28.32 5.59
C PRO A 3 -0.50 27.70 5.03
N GLU A 4 -1.62 28.06 5.63
CA GLU A 4 -2.93 27.60 5.18
C GLU A 4 -4.03 28.60 5.56
N LYS A 5 -5.15 28.53 4.83
CA LYS A 5 -6.38 29.21 5.23
C LYS A 5 -7.23 28.30 6.10
N PRO A 6 -8.08 28.83 6.98
CA PRO A 6 -9.04 28.00 7.71
C PRO A 6 -9.89 27.16 6.75
N TYR A 7 -10.00 25.86 7.05
CA TYR A 7 -10.79 24.93 6.28
C TYR A 7 -12.23 24.92 6.80
N HIS A 8 -13.17 25.36 5.96
CA HIS A 8 -14.60 25.47 6.29
C HIS A 8 -15.46 24.51 5.47
N GLY A 9 -14.87 23.49 4.84
CA GLY A 9 -15.59 22.61 3.93
C GLY A 9 -16.65 21.75 4.63
N VAL A 10 -16.32 20.56 4.97
CA VAL A 10 -17.23 19.56 5.57
C VAL A 10 -17.23 19.58 7.10
N ASP A 11 -16.68 20.58 7.70
CA ASP A 11 -16.47 20.73 9.14
C ASP A 11 -17.71 21.17 9.90
N SER A 12 -18.80 21.47 9.20
CA SER A 12 -20.06 21.68 9.91
C SER A 12 -20.33 20.45 10.77
N GLY A 13 -20.51 20.65 12.06
CA GLY A 13 -20.68 19.59 13.05
C GLY A 13 -21.73 18.51 12.70
N ALA A 14 -22.53 18.74 11.67
CA ALA A 14 -23.49 17.79 11.11
C ALA A 14 -22.81 16.64 10.31
N LEU A 15 -21.74 16.91 9.58
CA LEU A 15 -21.01 15.89 8.81
C LEU A 15 -20.09 15.06 9.72
N PHE A 16 -19.48 15.67 10.69
CA PHE A 16 -18.72 15.00 11.72
C PHE A 16 -19.54 13.91 12.44
N ARG A 17 -20.82 14.22 12.73
CA ARG A 17 -21.74 13.29 13.41
C ARG A 17 -22.28 12.17 12.53
N LYS A 18 -22.07 12.24 11.22
CA LYS A 18 -22.53 11.23 10.24
C LYS A 18 -21.48 10.18 9.87
N GLY A 19 -20.38 10.09 10.62
CA GLY A 19 -19.34 9.08 10.39
C GLY A 19 -18.31 9.45 9.32
N GLY A 20 -18.26 10.69 8.88
CA GLY A 20 -17.17 11.20 8.02
C GLY A 20 -15.88 11.43 8.80
N TYR A 21 -14.79 11.63 8.08
CA TYR A 21 -13.51 11.97 8.68
C TYR A 21 -13.56 13.33 9.37
N CYS A 22 -12.86 13.40 10.51
CA CYS A 22 -12.84 14.59 11.37
C CYS A 22 -12.03 15.71 10.72
N SER A 23 -12.71 16.73 10.21
CA SER A 23 -12.06 17.93 9.70
C SER A 23 -11.55 18.82 10.83
N GLN A 24 -10.45 19.53 10.58
CA GLN A 24 -9.87 20.52 11.47
C GLN A 24 -9.78 21.88 10.80
N VAL A 25 -9.85 22.95 11.59
CA VAL A 25 -9.78 24.33 11.05
C VAL A 25 -8.45 24.59 10.33
N TYR A 26 -7.37 23.97 10.81
CA TYR A 26 -6.04 24.07 10.21
C TYR A 26 -5.52 22.65 9.90
N PRO A 27 -6.01 22.01 8.82
CA PRO A 27 -5.73 20.60 8.54
C PRO A 27 -4.26 20.30 8.29
N ARG A 28 -3.50 21.17 7.63
CA ARG A 28 -2.05 20.96 7.42
C ARG A 28 -1.28 20.98 8.73
N ALA A 29 -1.54 21.97 9.60
CA ALA A 29 -0.91 22.03 10.92
C ALA A 29 -1.31 20.83 11.79
N THR A 30 -2.56 20.42 11.73
CA THR A 30 -3.07 19.24 12.44
C THR A 30 -2.43 17.96 11.94
N PHE A 31 -2.32 17.77 10.63
CA PHE A 31 -1.66 16.60 10.05
C PHE A 31 -0.20 16.50 10.51
N ALA A 32 0.55 17.60 10.42
CA ALA A 32 1.92 17.61 10.90
C ALA A 32 2.04 17.31 12.41
N ALA A 33 1.12 17.83 13.21
CA ALA A 33 1.06 17.51 14.64
C ALA A 33 0.72 16.04 14.91
N MET A 34 -0.16 15.43 14.10
CA MET A 34 -0.47 14.00 14.18
C MET A 34 0.74 13.13 13.85
N VAL A 35 1.46 13.45 12.77
CA VAL A 35 2.70 12.74 12.40
C VAL A 35 3.75 12.84 13.51
N TYR A 36 3.97 14.05 14.06
CA TYR A 36 4.86 14.25 15.21
C TYR A 36 4.45 13.42 16.42
N ARG A 37 3.16 13.41 16.76
CA ARG A 37 2.64 12.62 17.90
C ARG A 37 2.79 11.12 17.65
N TYR A 38 2.61 10.68 16.43
CA TYR A 38 2.80 9.29 16.04
C TYR A 38 4.24 8.84 16.26
N ASP A 39 5.21 9.65 15.82
CA ASP A 39 6.63 9.41 16.06
C ASP A 39 6.95 9.31 17.56
N VAL A 40 6.43 10.26 18.37
CA VAL A 40 6.57 10.22 19.84
C VAL A 40 6.01 8.92 20.43
N TYR A 41 4.86 8.44 19.95
CA TYR A 41 4.26 7.20 20.47
C TYR A 41 5.07 5.97 20.07
N VAL A 42 5.61 5.92 18.85
CA VAL A 42 6.55 4.85 18.45
C VAL A 42 7.75 4.84 19.39
N GLY A 43 8.35 6.02 19.66
CA GLY A 43 9.46 6.15 20.60
C GLY A 43 9.11 5.67 22.02
N GLN A 44 7.90 5.97 22.50
CA GLN A 44 7.42 5.49 23.82
C GLN A 44 7.25 3.98 23.87
N ILE A 45 6.75 3.36 22.79
CA ILE A 45 6.63 1.89 22.67
C ILE A 45 8.03 1.25 22.74
N ILE A 46 8.99 1.75 21.96
CA ILE A 46 10.37 1.25 21.97
C ILE A 46 11.00 1.40 23.36
N ALA A 47 10.84 2.58 23.99
CA ALA A 47 11.35 2.81 25.34
C ALA A 47 10.75 1.81 26.34
N LYS A 48 9.46 1.52 26.21
CA LYS A 48 8.77 0.56 27.10
C LYS A 48 9.25 -0.86 26.92
N LEU A 49 9.50 -1.30 25.68
CA LEU A 49 10.08 -2.61 25.38
C LEU A 49 11.48 -2.74 26.04
N LYS A 50 12.31 -1.69 25.95
CA LYS A 50 13.63 -1.64 26.58
C LYS A 50 13.53 -1.65 28.12
N GLU A 51 12.64 -0.87 28.70
CA GLU A 51 12.37 -0.85 30.16
C GLU A 51 11.98 -2.25 30.68
N LYS A 52 11.21 -3.00 29.88
CA LYS A 52 10.78 -4.35 30.21
C LYS A 52 11.84 -5.44 29.93
N GLY A 53 12.95 -5.11 29.31
CA GLY A 53 14.01 -6.05 28.97
C GLY A 53 13.61 -7.08 27.90
N ILE A 54 12.62 -6.75 27.05
CA ILE A 54 12.12 -7.64 26.01
C ILE A 54 12.41 -7.12 24.60
N TYR A 55 13.03 -5.95 24.48
CA TYR A 55 13.29 -5.29 23.18
C TYR A 55 14.09 -6.19 22.24
N ASP A 56 15.15 -6.84 22.73
CA ASP A 56 16.03 -7.68 21.93
C ASP A 56 15.35 -8.98 21.42
N ASN A 57 14.21 -9.34 22.02
CA ASN A 57 13.38 -10.48 21.57
C ASN A 57 12.05 -10.04 20.98
N THR A 58 11.98 -8.83 20.42
CA THR A 58 10.76 -8.26 19.85
C THR A 58 11.01 -7.77 18.43
N ILE A 59 10.18 -8.24 17.50
CA ILE A 59 10.12 -7.66 16.14
C ILE A 59 9.25 -6.43 16.20
N VAL A 60 9.75 -5.31 15.69
CA VAL A 60 8.99 -4.07 15.53
C VAL A 60 8.86 -3.76 14.05
N ILE A 61 7.62 -3.67 13.56
CA ILE A 61 7.33 -3.32 12.18
C ILE A 61 6.58 -1.99 12.17
N PHE A 62 7.08 -1.04 11.39
CA PHE A 62 6.43 0.22 11.11
C PHE A 62 6.02 0.26 9.65
N THR A 63 4.74 0.51 9.38
CA THR A 63 4.19 0.58 8.03
C THR A 63 2.89 1.39 8.01
N SER A 64 2.27 1.52 6.84
CA SER A 64 0.93 2.07 6.63
C SER A 64 0.07 1.07 5.86
N ASP A 65 -1.24 1.14 6.00
CA ASP A 65 -2.21 0.27 5.30
C ASP A 65 -2.41 0.68 3.83
N ASN A 66 -2.26 1.95 3.51
CA ASN A 66 -2.39 2.52 2.17
C ASN A 66 -1.62 3.84 2.03
N GLY A 67 -1.58 4.37 0.82
CA GLY A 67 -1.05 5.69 0.53
C GLY A 67 -1.82 6.83 1.19
N PRO A 68 -1.38 8.09 1.02
CA PRO A 68 -2.00 9.25 1.66
C PRO A 68 -3.43 9.48 1.18
N HIS A 69 -4.23 10.22 1.96
CA HIS A 69 -5.63 10.52 1.65
C HIS A 69 -5.92 12.03 1.71
N ARG A 70 -7.11 12.42 1.21
CA ARG A 70 -7.59 13.82 1.22
C ARG A 70 -8.75 14.07 2.19
N GLU A 71 -9.16 13.08 2.95
CA GLU A 71 -10.28 13.22 3.87
C GLU A 71 -9.94 14.17 5.02
N GLY A 72 -10.96 14.89 5.49
CA GLY A 72 -10.83 15.83 6.60
C GLY A 72 -9.99 17.07 6.30
N GLY A 73 -9.75 17.37 5.01
CA GLY A 73 -8.91 18.49 4.58
C GLY A 73 -7.41 18.18 4.54
N ALA A 74 -7.03 16.89 4.68
CA ALA A 74 -5.65 16.48 4.44
C ALA A 74 -5.19 16.84 3.02
N ASP A 75 -3.92 17.23 2.89
CA ASP A 75 -3.37 17.77 1.65
C ASP A 75 -2.07 17.02 1.31
N PRO A 76 -2.18 15.86 0.64
CA PRO A 76 -1.02 15.07 0.27
C PRO A 76 -0.09 15.77 -0.72
N GLU A 77 -0.61 16.66 -1.55
CA GLU A 77 0.19 17.44 -2.52
C GLU A 77 1.08 18.47 -1.79
N PHE A 78 0.52 19.17 -0.79
CA PHE A 78 1.29 20.12 0.01
C PHE A 78 2.47 19.46 0.73
N PHE A 79 2.26 18.26 1.28
CA PHE A 79 3.30 17.53 2.01
C PHE A 79 4.13 16.63 1.09
N ASN A 80 3.81 16.53 -0.21
CA ASN A 80 4.41 15.57 -1.12
C ASN A 80 4.41 14.14 -0.52
N SER A 81 3.28 13.75 0.07
CA SER A 81 3.17 12.57 0.93
C SER A 81 3.37 11.24 0.20
N ASN A 82 3.09 11.21 -1.10
CA ASN A 82 3.34 10.06 -1.99
C ASN A 82 4.61 10.20 -2.83
N GLY A 83 5.43 11.24 -2.57
CA GLY A 83 6.67 11.50 -3.30
C GLY A 83 6.43 11.67 -4.79
N ILE A 84 7.15 10.92 -5.61
CA ILE A 84 7.02 10.95 -7.08
C ILE A 84 5.87 10.07 -7.60
N TYR A 85 5.24 9.26 -6.74
CA TYR A 85 4.28 8.24 -7.16
C TYR A 85 2.89 8.83 -7.38
N LYS A 86 2.25 8.45 -8.48
CA LYS A 86 0.86 8.81 -8.79
C LYS A 86 -0.11 8.08 -7.88
N GLY A 87 -1.24 8.73 -7.56
CA GLY A 87 -2.33 8.15 -6.80
C GLY A 87 -2.21 8.34 -5.29
N ILE A 88 -3.31 8.08 -4.63
CA ILE A 88 -3.51 8.21 -3.18
C ILE A 88 -4.36 7.02 -2.70
N LYS A 89 -4.72 6.96 -1.43
CA LYS A 89 -5.67 5.97 -0.88
C LYS A 89 -6.84 5.72 -1.82
N ARG A 90 -7.16 4.46 -2.07
CA ARG A 90 -8.13 3.87 -3.01
C ARG A 90 -7.66 3.75 -4.45
N ASP A 91 -6.58 4.43 -4.84
CA ASP A 91 -5.97 4.20 -6.14
C ASP A 91 -5.08 2.96 -6.13
N LEU A 92 -5.05 2.24 -7.25
CA LEU A 92 -4.10 1.14 -7.48
C LEU A 92 -2.83 1.57 -8.21
N TYR A 93 -2.63 2.89 -8.42
CA TYR A 93 -1.33 3.46 -8.78
C TYR A 93 -0.33 3.29 -7.62
N GLU A 94 0.96 3.40 -7.92
CA GLU A 94 2.02 3.20 -6.90
C GLU A 94 1.82 4.05 -5.65
N GLY A 95 1.38 5.33 -5.79
CA GLY A 95 1.14 6.22 -4.65
C GLY A 95 0.00 5.80 -3.73
N GLY A 96 -0.93 4.95 -4.20
CA GLY A 96 -2.01 4.42 -3.38
C GLY A 96 -1.66 3.14 -2.65
N ILE A 97 -0.76 2.32 -3.21
CA ILE A 97 -0.42 0.99 -2.70
C ILE A 97 1.01 0.87 -2.16
N ARG A 98 1.92 1.75 -2.54
CA ARG A 98 3.31 1.74 -2.05
C ARG A 98 3.40 2.52 -0.75
N VAL A 99 3.79 1.85 0.32
CA VAL A 99 3.82 2.39 1.68
C VAL A 99 5.21 2.26 2.30
N PRO A 100 5.55 3.09 3.31
CA PRO A 100 6.75 2.87 4.11
C PRO A 100 6.72 1.49 4.77
N PHE A 101 7.87 0.81 4.80
CA PHE A 101 8.01 -0.44 5.51
C PHE A 101 9.37 -0.49 6.21
N ILE A 102 9.36 -0.58 7.54
CA ILE A 102 10.57 -0.70 8.36
C ILE A 102 10.41 -1.95 9.21
N PHE A 103 11.40 -2.82 9.16
CA PHE A 103 11.45 -4.05 9.94
C PHE A 103 12.67 -4.03 10.85
N SER A 104 12.44 -4.06 12.16
CA SER A 104 13.50 -4.08 13.17
C SER A 104 13.41 -5.34 14.01
N TRP A 105 14.54 -6.04 14.12
CA TRP A 105 14.70 -7.19 15.00
C TRP A 105 16.10 -7.15 15.59
N PRO A 106 16.26 -6.53 16.76
CA PRO A 106 17.58 -6.33 17.38
C PRO A 106 18.37 -7.62 17.51
N GLY A 107 19.65 -7.55 17.16
CA GLY A 107 20.56 -8.70 17.23
C GLY A 107 20.45 -9.72 16.09
N LEU A 108 19.44 -9.62 15.22
CA LEU A 108 19.24 -10.53 14.09
C LEU A 108 19.21 -9.82 12.74
N VAL A 109 18.62 -8.64 12.67
CA VAL A 109 18.58 -7.79 11.47
C VAL A 109 19.62 -6.68 11.64
N GLU A 110 20.51 -6.52 10.65
CA GLU A 110 21.54 -5.49 10.65
C GLU A 110 20.91 -4.10 10.53
N GLU A 111 21.31 -3.18 11.41
CA GLU A 111 20.81 -1.80 11.43
C GLU A 111 21.24 -1.03 10.19
N GLY A 112 20.34 -0.18 9.67
CA GLY A 112 20.61 0.70 8.55
C GLY A 112 20.63 0.02 7.18
N THR A 113 20.30 -1.26 7.09
CA THR A 113 20.19 -1.96 5.81
C THR A 113 18.97 -1.51 5.02
N VAL A 114 19.09 -1.49 3.70
CA VAL A 114 18.01 -1.17 2.76
C VAL A 114 17.90 -2.29 1.74
N SER A 115 16.69 -2.64 1.35
CA SER A 115 16.42 -3.67 0.34
C SER A 115 15.40 -3.16 -0.69
N ASP A 116 15.66 -3.45 -1.97
CA ASP A 116 14.73 -3.22 -3.07
C ASP A 116 13.80 -4.42 -3.35
N HIS A 117 13.78 -5.41 -2.44
CA HIS A 117 12.89 -6.55 -2.57
C HIS A 117 11.43 -6.09 -2.50
N VAL A 118 10.66 -6.47 -3.51
CA VAL A 118 9.22 -6.15 -3.58
C VAL A 118 8.45 -7.15 -2.75
N CYS A 119 7.76 -6.67 -1.74
CA CYS A 119 6.91 -7.48 -0.86
C CYS A 119 5.54 -6.83 -0.64
N THR A 120 4.63 -7.57 -0.05
CA THR A 120 3.25 -7.18 0.19
C THR A 120 2.77 -7.61 1.57
N PHE A 121 1.57 -7.17 1.98
CA PHE A 121 1.04 -7.55 3.29
C PHE A 121 0.75 -9.05 3.43
N TRP A 122 0.38 -9.74 2.36
CA TRP A 122 0.16 -11.20 2.41
C TRP A 122 1.45 -12.01 2.59
N ASP A 123 2.63 -11.39 2.47
CA ASP A 123 3.92 -11.97 2.77
C ASP A 123 4.22 -12.04 4.28
N MET A 124 3.50 -11.25 5.07
CA MET A 124 3.72 -11.23 6.52
C MET A 124 3.32 -12.55 7.19
N MET A 125 2.24 -13.17 6.73
CA MET A 125 1.78 -14.44 7.30
C MET A 125 2.80 -15.56 7.15
N PRO A 126 3.32 -15.89 5.94
CA PRO A 126 4.37 -16.90 5.80
C PRO A 126 5.69 -16.49 6.46
N THR A 127 6.01 -15.19 6.54
CA THR A 127 7.20 -14.70 7.25
C THR A 127 7.13 -15.01 8.74
N PHE A 128 6.02 -14.67 9.39
CA PHE A 128 5.85 -14.98 10.82
C PHE A 128 5.78 -16.49 11.07
N ASN A 129 5.13 -17.24 10.17
CA ASN A 129 5.08 -18.70 10.28
C ASN A 129 6.48 -19.32 10.20
N GLU A 130 7.34 -18.83 9.32
CA GLU A 130 8.74 -19.28 9.22
C GLU A 130 9.53 -18.92 10.49
N ILE A 131 9.37 -17.71 11.04
CA ILE A 131 10.03 -17.27 12.27
C ILE A 131 9.69 -18.19 13.45
N VAL A 132 8.44 -18.58 13.60
CA VAL A 132 8.01 -19.47 14.70
C VAL A 132 8.19 -20.95 14.38
N LYS A 133 8.79 -21.29 13.24
CA LYS A 133 8.98 -22.68 12.76
C LYS A 133 7.67 -23.45 12.70
N GLY A 134 6.61 -22.76 12.26
CA GLY A 134 5.30 -23.35 12.07
C GLY A 134 5.26 -24.38 10.94
N GLN A 135 4.14 -25.08 10.84
CA GLN A 135 3.92 -26.01 9.73
C GLN A 135 3.69 -25.23 8.43
N SER A 136 3.93 -25.89 7.29
CA SER A 136 3.63 -25.30 5.96
C SER A 136 2.17 -24.85 5.89
N ILE A 137 1.97 -23.60 5.43
CA ILE A 137 0.67 -22.99 5.24
C ILE A 137 0.42 -22.72 3.75
N ASN A 138 -0.83 -22.89 3.33
CA ASN A 138 -1.23 -22.49 1.98
C ASN A 138 -1.59 -21.01 2.00
N THR A 139 -0.83 -20.19 1.28
CA THR A 139 -0.99 -18.73 1.24
C THR A 139 -0.47 -18.21 -0.09
N ASP A 140 -1.00 -17.08 -0.53
CA ASP A 140 -0.51 -16.36 -1.72
C ASP A 140 0.82 -15.62 -1.44
N GLY A 141 1.25 -15.53 -0.18
CA GLY A 141 2.47 -14.84 0.25
C GLY A 141 3.73 -15.67 0.13
N ILE A 142 4.85 -14.98 0.06
CA ILE A 142 6.21 -15.51 0.10
C ILE A 142 6.92 -14.89 1.30
N SER A 143 7.51 -15.72 2.17
CA SER A 143 8.28 -15.20 3.32
C SER A 143 9.39 -14.26 2.87
N ILE A 144 9.48 -13.10 3.51
CA ILE A 144 10.58 -12.14 3.33
C ILE A 144 11.70 -12.32 4.35
N LEU A 145 11.63 -13.36 5.19
CA LEU A 145 12.64 -13.62 6.22
C LEU A 145 14.07 -13.68 5.66
N PRO A 146 14.34 -14.33 4.50
CA PRO A 146 15.67 -14.30 3.92
C PRO A 146 16.17 -12.88 3.63
N THR A 147 15.31 -12.01 3.08
CA THR A 147 15.65 -10.60 2.81
C THR A 147 15.97 -9.82 4.07
N VAL A 148 15.13 -9.92 5.11
CA VAL A 148 15.36 -9.16 6.37
C VAL A 148 16.58 -9.66 7.15
N LEU A 149 16.97 -10.90 6.98
CA LEU A 149 18.19 -11.47 7.57
C LEU A 149 19.45 -11.28 6.69
N GLY A 150 19.36 -10.55 5.57
CA GLY A 150 20.49 -10.32 4.67
C GLY A 150 20.92 -11.54 3.86
N ASN A 151 20.06 -12.54 3.72
CA ASN A 151 20.35 -13.75 2.93
C ASN A 151 20.07 -13.51 1.44
N ASN A 152 20.96 -13.99 0.58
CA ASN A 152 20.87 -13.78 -0.87
C ASN A 152 19.85 -14.69 -1.59
N ILE A 153 19.16 -15.59 -0.87
CA ILE A 153 18.24 -16.58 -1.48
C ILE A 153 16.79 -16.18 -1.16
N GLN A 154 16.35 -15.07 -1.72
CA GLN A 154 14.97 -14.62 -1.59
C GLN A 154 14.15 -15.02 -2.81
N LYS A 155 13.06 -15.77 -2.59
CA LYS A 155 12.06 -16.04 -3.63
C LYS A 155 11.30 -14.76 -3.95
N LYS A 156 10.95 -14.58 -5.22
CA LYS A 156 10.16 -13.44 -5.71
C LYS A 156 8.79 -13.92 -6.16
N HIS A 157 7.82 -13.03 -6.08
CA HIS A 157 6.52 -13.25 -6.73
C HIS A 157 6.68 -13.24 -8.25
N ASP A 158 5.99 -14.15 -8.93
CA ASP A 158 5.88 -14.13 -10.39
C ASP A 158 5.11 -12.91 -10.87
N TYR A 159 4.12 -12.50 -10.09
CA TYR A 159 3.35 -11.26 -10.25
C TYR A 159 2.69 -10.86 -8.93
N LEU A 160 2.27 -9.61 -8.83
CA LEU A 160 1.42 -9.10 -7.76
C LEU A 160 0.09 -8.68 -8.35
N TYR A 161 -1.01 -9.05 -7.70
CA TYR A 161 -2.36 -8.76 -8.13
C TYR A 161 -3.13 -8.04 -7.03
N PHE A 162 -3.86 -6.98 -7.41
CA PHE A 162 -4.64 -6.14 -6.50
C PHE A 162 -6.03 -5.89 -7.06
N GLU A 163 -7.03 -5.81 -6.18
CA GLU A 163 -8.39 -5.38 -6.48
C GLU A 163 -8.84 -4.29 -5.52
N PHE A 164 -9.63 -3.36 -6.03
CA PHE A 164 -10.33 -2.37 -5.24
C PHE A 164 -11.77 -2.26 -5.75
N HIS A 165 -12.74 -2.62 -4.90
CA HIS A 165 -14.13 -2.85 -5.31
C HIS A 165 -15.00 -1.59 -5.26
N GLU A 166 -14.58 -0.55 -4.54
CA GLU A 166 -15.28 0.73 -4.49
C GLU A 166 -14.98 1.60 -5.71
N GLN A 167 -15.71 2.72 -5.85
CA GLN A 167 -15.48 3.76 -6.87
C GLN A 167 -15.48 3.24 -8.32
N GLY A 168 -16.35 2.30 -8.62
CA GLY A 168 -16.48 1.73 -9.97
C GLY A 168 -15.60 0.53 -10.25
N GLY A 169 -14.88 0.04 -9.26
CA GLY A 169 -14.04 -1.16 -9.34
C GLY A 169 -12.74 -0.94 -10.11
N SER A 170 -11.67 -1.51 -9.61
CA SER A 170 -10.36 -1.46 -10.28
C SER A 170 -9.56 -2.73 -9.99
N GLN A 171 -8.69 -3.11 -10.94
CA GLN A 171 -7.69 -4.17 -10.82
C GLN A 171 -6.32 -3.62 -11.19
N ALA A 172 -5.29 -4.15 -10.59
CA ALA A 172 -3.91 -3.94 -11.02
C ALA A 172 -3.13 -5.24 -10.99
N ILE A 173 -2.27 -5.44 -11.98
CA ILE A 173 -1.29 -6.52 -11.99
C ILE A 173 0.08 -5.95 -12.27
N ARG A 174 1.06 -6.35 -11.46
CA ARG A 174 2.47 -6.03 -11.63
C ARG A 174 3.26 -7.30 -11.84
N LYS A 175 4.01 -7.35 -12.94
CA LYS A 175 4.97 -8.40 -13.22
C LYS A 175 6.30 -7.75 -13.61
N GLU A 176 7.32 -8.02 -12.81
CA GLU A 176 8.63 -7.36 -12.95
C GLU A 176 8.48 -5.82 -12.92
N ASN A 177 8.88 -5.16 -14.03
CA ASN A 177 8.81 -3.71 -14.19
C ASN A 177 7.52 -3.21 -14.88
N TRP A 178 6.64 -4.13 -15.27
CA TRP A 178 5.40 -3.78 -15.95
C TRP A 178 4.21 -3.80 -15.02
N LYS A 179 3.35 -2.82 -15.17
CA LYS A 179 2.10 -2.71 -14.41
C LYS A 179 0.95 -2.37 -15.35
N LEU A 180 -0.08 -3.21 -15.31
CA LEU A 180 -1.35 -2.99 -15.99
C LEU A 180 -2.42 -2.66 -14.97
N LEU A 181 -3.17 -1.59 -15.24
CA LEU A 181 -4.35 -1.19 -14.49
C LEU A 181 -5.59 -1.37 -15.36
N HIS A 182 -6.66 -1.89 -14.75
CA HIS A 182 -8.00 -1.94 -15.30
C HIS A 182 -8.89 -1.12 -14.38
N LEU A 183 -9.37 0.03 -14.84
CA LEU A 183 -9.99 1.07 -14.03
C LEU A 183 -11.44 1.27 -14.42
N ASN A 184 -12.29 1.69 -13.45
CA ASN A 184 -13.71 1.96 -13.63
C ASN A 184 -14.48 0.79 -14.26
N ILE A 185 -14.19 -0.42 -13.84
CA ILE A 185 -14.64 -1.69 -14.44
C ILE A 185 -16.17 -1.76 -14.55
N GLN A 186 -16.89 -1.21 -13.56
CA GLN A 186 -18.34 -1.24 -13.45
C GLN A 186 -19.02 -0.07 -14.16
N GLN A 187 -18.25 0.82 -14.82
CA GLN A 187 -18.73 2.01 -15.49
C GLN A 187 -18.12 2.11 -16.89
N GLU A 188 -17.26 3.09 -17.13
CA GLU A 188 -16.49 3.27 -18.34
C GLU A 188 -15.08 2.67 -18.14
N ALA A 189 -14.99 1.38 -18.37
CA ALA A 189 -13.76 0.61 -18.17
C ALA A 189 -12.65 1.07 -19.11
N ARG A 190 -11.44 1.21 -18.57
CA ARG A 190 -10.23 1.51 -19.36
C ARG A 190 -9.01 0.79 -18.83
N TYR A 191 -8.05 0.58 -19.71
CA TYR A 191 -6.75 0.01 -19.35
C TYR A 191 -5.63 1.06 -19.46
N GLU A 192 -4.67 0.95 -18.56
CA GLU A 192 -3.45 1.76 -18.57
C GLU A 192 -2.25 0.83 -18.33
N LEU A 193 -1.22 0.95 -19.16
CA LEU A 193 0.00 0.14 -19.08
C LEU A 193 1.22 1.02 -18.82
N TYR A 194 2.04 0.65 -17.84
CA TYR A 194 3.22 1.40 -17.44
C TYR A 194 4.44 0.50 -17.30
N ASN A 195 5.62 1.03 -17.63
CA ASN A 195 6.90 0.46 -17.24
C ASN A 195 7.42 1.26 -16.03
N ILE A 196 7.17 0.78 -14.82
CA ILE A 196 7.45 1.49 -13.58
C ILE A 196 8.94 1.62 -13.24
N ALA A 197 9.84 0.95 -13.97
CA ALA A 197 11.28 1.17 -13.84
C ALA A 197 11.72 2.46 -14.55
N SER A 198 11.14 2.78 -15.70
CA SER A 198 11.44 4.01 -16.47
C SER A 198 10.45 5.13 -16.19
N ASP A 199 9.24 4.82 -15.72
CA ASP A 199 8.16 5.74 -15.38
C ASP A 199 7.54 5.39 -14.02
N PRO A 200 8.27 5.56 -12.92
CA PRO A 200 7.76 5.24 -11.58
C PRO A 200 6.59 6.13 -11.14
N ALA A 201 6.39 7.26 -11.82
CA ALA A 201 5.28 8.19 -11.57
C ALA A 201 4.01 7.83 -12.36
N GLU A 202 4.04 6.80 -13.20
CA GLU A 202 2.88 6.33 -13.99
C GLU A 202 2.21 7.47 -14.80
N ILE A 203 3.05 8.29 -15.49
CA ILE A 203 2.60 9.47 -16.25
C ILE A 203 2.25 9.08 -17.69
N HIS A 204 3.01 8.19 -18.30
CA HIS A 204 2.91 7.87 -19.72
C HIS A 204 2.27 6.50 -19.91
N ASN A 205 0.97 6.47 -20.24
CA ASN A 205 0.31 5.24 -20.65
C ASN A 205 0.90 4.78 -21.99
N VAL A 206 1.55 3.62 -22.00
CA VAL A 206 2.25 3.07 -23.16
C VAL A 206 1.53 1.87 -23.79
N ILE A 207 0.24 1.70 -23.52
CA ILE A 207 -0.56 0.55 -23.98
C ILE A 207 -0.51 0.36 -25.50
N ASP A 208 -0.59 1.44 -26.26
CA ASP A 208 -0.57 1.40 -27.73
C ASP A 208 0.83 1.07 -28.29
N LEU A 209 1.88 1.28 -27.50
CA LEU A 209 3.26 0.99 -27.89
C LEU A 209 3.67 -0.45 -27.62
N TYR A 210 2.98 -1.14 -26.69
CA TYR A 210 3.34 -2.49 -26.24
C TYR A 210 2.12 -3.42 -26.20
N PRO A 211 1.44 -3.67 -27.34
CA PRO A 211 0.21 -4.48 -27.35
C PRO A 211 0.43 -5.92 -26.88
N GLU A 212 1.57 -6.53 -27.19
CA GLU A 212 1.89 -7.90 -26.74
C GLU A 212 2.04 -7.96 -25.20
N LYS A 213 2.64 -6.93 -24.59
CA LYS A 213 2.77 -6.85 -23.13
C LYS A 213 1.42 -6.59 -22.46
N PHE A 214 0.58 -5.78 -23.08
CA PHE A 214 -0.80 -5.59 -22.62
C PHE A 214 -1.56 -6.92 -22.63
N ASP A 215 -1.52 -7.67 -23.72
CA ASP A 215 -2.23 -8.96 -23.80
C ASP A 215 -1.70 -9.99 -22.80
N GLU A 216 -0.37 -10.07 -22.61
CA GLU A 216 0.25 -10.93 -21.60
C GLU A 216 -0.32 -10.63 -20.21
N LEU A 217 -0.29 -9.36 -19.79
CA LEU A 217 -0.70 -8.95 -18.45
C LEU A 217 -2.21 -9.02 -18.27
N ARG A 218 -3.00 -8.71 -19.29
CA ARG A 218 -4.45 -8.84 -19.27
C ARG A 218 -4.88 -10.30 -19.05
N ILE A 219 -4.30 -11.23 -19.78
CA ILE A 219 -4.57 -12.68 -19.60
C ILE A 219 -4.16 -13.13 -18.20
N LEU A 220 -3.04 -12.63 -17.69
CA LEU A 220 -2.57 -12.95 -16.35
C LEU A 220 -3.50 -12.37 -15.28
N MET A 221 -3.98 -11.14 -15.45
CA MET A 221 -4.95 -10.48 -14.58
C MET A 221 -6.28 -11.25 -14.51
N GLU A 222 -6.79 -11.70 -15.66
CA GLU A 222 -7.99 -12.53 -15.76
C GLU A 222 -7.83 -13.87 -15.02
N LYS A 223 -6.65 -14.48 -15.07
CA LYS A 223 -6.35 -15.74 -14.36
C LYS A 223 -6.16 -15.55 -12.86
N ALA A 224 -5.66 -14.39 -12.45
CA ALA A 224 -5.41 -14.06 -11.04
C ALA A 224 -6.73 -13.74 -10.31
N HIS A 225 -7.70 -13.18 -11.01
CA HIS A 225 -9.00 -12.85 -10.45
C HIS A 225 -9.76 -14.13 -10.01
N ARG A 226 -10.35 -14.08 -8.82
CA ARG A 226 -11.22 -15.14 -8.28
C ARG A 226 -12.55 -14.55 -7.88
N TYR A 227 -13.61 -15.06 -8.48
CA TYR A 227 -14.96 -14.66 -8.11
C TYR A 227 -15.26 -14.96 -6.63
N ASP A 228 -15.82 -13.97 -5.94
CA ASP A 228 -16.41 -14.12 -4.62
C ASP A 228 -17.81 -13.49 -4.59
N ALA A 229 -18.81 -14.26 -4.16
CA ALA A 229 -20.20 -13.81 -4.13
C ALA A 229 -20.44 -12.63 -3.17
N ASN A 230 -19.62 -12.47 -2.14
CA ASN A 230 -19.70 -11.36 -1.19
C ASN A 230 -18.97 -10.09 -1.72
N TRP A 231 -18.08 -10.26 -2.68
CA TRP A 231 -17.23 -9.19 -3.24
C TRP A 231 -17.17 -9.27 -4.77
N PRO A 232 -18.31 -9.17 -5.49
CA PRO A 232 -18.30 -9.18 -6.95
C PRO A 232 -17.59 -7.92 -7.47
N LEU A 233 -16.76 -8.06 -8.48
CA LEU A 233 -16.01 -6.97 -9.11
C LEU A 233 -16.43 -6.74 -10.56
N LEU A 234 -16.45 -7.80 -11.35
CA LEU A 234 -16.75 -7.71 -12.78
C LEU A 234 -18.26 -7.57 -13.03
N PRO A 235 -18.71 -6.79 -14.04
CA PRO A 235 -20.13 -6.62 -14.33
C PRO A 235 -20.92 -7.93 -14.48
N SER A 236 -20.28 -8.97 -15.06
CA SER A 236 -20.86 -10.32 -15.23
C SER A 236 -21.10 -11.07 -13.92
N GLU A 237 -20.51 -10.62 -12.84
CA GLU A 237 -20.59 -11.27 -11.51
C GLU A 237 -21.78 -10.80 -10.69
N PHE A 238 -22.26 -9.60 -10.95
CA PHE A 238 -23.46 -9.05 -10.30
C PHE A 238 -24.76 -9.67 -10.78
N MET A 239 -24.70 -10.51 -11.82
CA MET A 239 -25.84 -11.19 -12.41
C MET A 239 -25.92 -12.68 -11.98
N LYS A 240 -25.02 -13.14 -11.14
CA LYS A 240 -24.96 -14.51 -10.59
C LYS A 240 -25.55 -14.54 -9.19
#